data_d49b3d4d8c4591e5b757c040f6caeb00
#
_entry.id   d49b3d4d8c4591e5b757c040f6caeb00
#
_cell.length_a   1.000
_cell.length_b   1.000
_cell.length_c   1.000
_cell.angle_alpha   90.00
_cell.angle_beta   90.00
_cell.angle_gamma   90.00
#
_symmetry.space_group_name_H-M   'P 1'
#
loop_
_entity.id
_entity.type
_entity.pdbx_description
1 polymer ?
#
loop_
_entity_poly.entity_id
_entity_poly.type
_entity_poly.pdbx_seq_one_letter_code
_entity_poly.pdbx_strand_id
1 'polypeptide(L)'
;MKNENLQEKIYAVIDLKSFYASVECVERGLDPFKADLVVADASRGSGGVCLAVSPALRAKGVKNRCRLFEIPRDIKFIIAPPRMQFYIDYAARIYEIYLKYVSKEDIYVYSIDECFIDLTSYLKFYALGAKEMAKMMMDEILKTTGVTATCGMGTNLYLAKIALDILAKHQDDGIAYLDEELYKKQLWTHQPLSDFWRIGKQTRLKLEKCGIFCMKDIANAPKSLLEKIFGVDAYITIDHANGIEPTTIAEIKAYKPSTKSYFSSEILPRDYERCEAVIVLKEMADRLALRLINKEVKASGLTINVRFADKLEPQQRASMRFKTPTNVSSVLMSAAEELLLNKIKNVGLIRQIGISANDVVKENLTEFSLFEDDAKEKAVLKSLNLIKEKFGKNSILRAIDLLPEATGQDRNKKIGGHKSGE
;
A
#
# COMPACT_ATOMS: atom_id res chain seq x y z
N MET A 1 38.17 0.37 -27.07
CA MET A 1 37.94 0.80 -25.68
C MET A 1 37.32 -0.41 -25.00
N LYS A 2 38.01 -0.94 -24.00
CA LYS A 2 37.73 -2.22 -23.34
C LYS A 2 36.40 -2.12 -22.58
N ASN A 3 35.56 -3.15 -22.73
CA ASN A 3 34.42 -3.40 -21.88
C ASN A 3 34.87 -3.29 -20.41
N GLU A 4 34.42 -2.24 -19.71
CA GLU A 4 34.33 -2.30 -18.27
C GLU A 4 33.43 -3.51 -17.95
N ASN A 5 33.97 -4.46 -17.20
CA ASN A 5 33.25 -5.59 -16.67
C ASN A 5 32.03 -5.01 -15.91
N LEU A 6 30.88 -4.93 -16.55
CA LEU A 6 29.61 -4.65 -15.88
C LEU A 6 29.44 -5.79 -14.88
N GLN A 7 29.70 -5.50 -13.61
CA GLN A 7 29.47 -6.44 -12.53
C GLN A 7 28.00 -6.82 -12.60
N GLU A 8 27.71 -8.10 -12.70
CA GLU A 8 26.32 -8.61 -12.72
C GLU A 8 25.60 -8.11 -11.47
N LYS A 9 24.47 -7.42 -11.66
CA LYS A 9 23.72 -6.87 -10.55
C LYS A 9 23.02 -7.99 -9.79
N ILE A 10 22.99 -7.88 -8.48
CA ILE A 10 22.29 -8.81 -7.59
C ILE A 10 21.39 -8.03 -6.64
N TYR A 11 20.11 -8.24 -6.79
CA TYR A 11 19.09 -7.69 -5.90
C TYR A 11 18.51 -8.78 -5.01
N ALA A 12 18.20 -8.42 -3.78
CA ALA A 12 17.43 -9.25 -2.86
C ALA A 12 16.11 -8.57 -2.50
N VAL A 13 15.06 -9.35 -2.34
CA VAL A 13 13.78 -8.91 -1.78
C VAL A 13 13.50 -9.75 -0.55
N ILE A 14 13.43 -9.13 0.61
CA ILE A 14 13.17 -9.80 1.88
C ILE A 14 11.74 -9.47 2.32
N ASP A 15 10.95 -10.52 2.60
CA ASP A 15 9.54 -10.47 3.04
C ASP A 15 9.39 -11.16 4.40
N LEU A 16 8.73 -10.50 5.34
CA LEU A 16 8.51 -11.00 6.70
C LEU A 16 7.28 -11.90 6.73
N LYS A 17 7.45 -13.18 7.08
CA LYS A 17 6.37 -14.18 7.05
C LYS A 17 5.21 -13.82 7.97
N SER A 18 4.01 -13.62 7.39
CA SER A 18 2.78 -13.32 8.14
C SER A 18 2.96 -12.20 9.18
N PHE A 19 3.67 -11.13 8.82
CA PHE A 19 4.31 -10.15 9.69
C PHE A 19 3.51 -9.81 10.94
N TYR A 20 2.30 -9.23 10.81
CA TYR A 20 1.52 -8.81 11.98
C TYR A 20 1.16 -9.99 12.91
N ALA A 21 0.81 -11.14 12.34
CA ALA A 21 0.47 -12.32 13.15
C ALA A 21 1.70 -12.90 13.83
N SER A 22 2.85 -12.91 13.16
CA SER A 22 4.13 -13.36 13.74
C SER A 22 4.55 -12.45 14.90
N VAL A 23 4.47 -11.12 14.72
CA VAL A 23 4.73 -10.15 15.79
C VAL A 23 3.80 -10.40 16.98
N GLU A 24 2.49 -10.58 16.76
CA GLU A 24 1.53 -10.83 17.84
C GLU A 24 1.78 -12.17 18.56
N CYS A 25 2.24 -13.20 17.84
CA CYS A 25 2.66 -14.46 18.48
C CYS A 25 3.90 -14.26 19.37
N VAL A 26 4.96 -13.66 18.82
CA VAL A 26 6.23 -13.45 19.54
C VAL A 26 6.01 -12.63 20.81
N GLU A 27 5.26 -11.55 20.74
CA GLU A 27 4.96 -10.67 21.88
C GLU A 27 4.12 -11.35 22.99
N ARG A 28 3.45 -12.45 22.65
CA ARG A 28 2.73 -13.31 23.62
C ARG A 28 3.55 -14.52 24.09
N GLY A 29 4.82 -14.61 23.68
CA GLY A 29 5.66 -15.77 23.97
C GLY A 29 5.21 -17.04 23.24
N LEU A 30 4.49 -16.90 22.11
CA LEU A 30 3.98 -18.00 21.31
C LEU A 30 4.85 -18.21 20.06
N ASP A 31 4.98 -19.46 19.65
CA ASP A 31 5.62 -19.83 18.37
C ASP A 31 4.64 -19.59 17.21
N PRO A 32 4.97 -18.71 16.23
CA PRO A 32 4.10 -18.42 15.09
C PRO A 32 3.75 -19.65 14.23
N PHE A 33 4.62 -20.68 14.24
CA PHE A 33 4.41 -21.92 13.49
C PHE A 33 3.56 -22.96 14.24
N LYS A 34 3.25 -22.71 15.52
CA LYS A 34 2.42 -23.61 16.36
C LYS A 34 1.12 -22.95 16.81
N ALA A 35 1.12 -21.65 16.98
CA ALA A 35 -0.04 -20.91 17.48
C ALA A 35 -1.02 -20.55 16.38
N ASP A 36 -2.28 -20.91 16.54
CA ASP A 36 -3.37 -20.48 15.68
C ASP A 36 -3.82 -19.07 16.09
N LEU A 37 -3.38 -18.06 15.34
CA LEU A 37 -3.66 -16.67 15.65
C LEU A 37 -4.02 -15.88 14.38
N VAL A 38 -5.00 -14.99 14.50
CA VAL A 38 -5.34 -13.99 13.48
C VAL A 38 -5.26 -12.58 14.07
N VAL A 39 -4.83 -11.63 13.26
CA VAL A 39 -4.92 -10.19 13.57
C VAL A 39 -6.18 -9.65 12.92
N ALA A 40 -7.18 -9.33 13.75
CA ALA A 40 -8.47 -8.81 13.28
C ALA A 40 -9.11 -7.89 14.31
N ASP A 41 -9.91 -6.93 13.83
CA ASP A 41 -10.71 -6.07 14.70
C ASP A 41 -12.05 -6.74 15.01
N ALA A 42 -12.13 -7.39 16.17
CA ALA A 42 -13.34 -8.06 16.64
C ALA A 42 -14.53 -7.11 16.82
N SER A 43 -14.31 -5.80 17.02
CA SER A 43 -15.40 -4.82 17.13
C SER A 43 -16.22 -4.67 15.83
N ARG A 44 -15.69 -5.16 14.70
CA ARG A 44 -16.38 -5.22 13.41
C ARG A 44 -17.23 -6.46 13.22
N GLY A 45 -17.39 -7.28 14.27
CA GLY A 45 -18.14 -8.53 14.24
C GLY A 45 -17.48 -9.61 13.38
N SER A 46 -18.22 -10.67 13.05
CA SER A 46 -17.72 -11.79 12.23
C SER A 46 -17.32 -11.41 10.80
N GLY A 47 -17.80 -10.28 10.28
CA GLY A 47 -17.43 -9.74 8.99
C GLY A 47 -16.06 -9.02 8.97
N GLY A 48 -15.36 -8.90 10.12
CA GLY A 48 -14.03 -8.31 10.21
C GLY A 48 -13.02 -9.02 9.31
N VAL A 49 -12.16 -8.26 8.63
CA VAL A 49 -11.08 -8.81 7.79
C VAL A 49 -9.91 -9.21 8.66
N CYS A 50 -9.39 -10.41 8.48
CA CYS A 50 -8.13 -10.85 9.05
C CYS A 50 -6.97 -10.17 8.32
N LEU A 51 -6.32 -9.21 8.97
CA LEU A 51 -5.17 -8.49 8.40
C LEU A 51 -3.97 -9.41 8.17
N ALA A 52 -3.77 -10.33 9.10
CA ALA A 52 -2.78 -11.37 9.00
C ALA A 52 -3.26 -12.65 9.70
N VAL A 53 -2.74 -13.77 9.22
CA VAL A 53 -3.01 -15.12 9.72
C VAL A 53 -1.67 -15.76 10.02
N SER A 54 -1.51 -16.38 11.20
CA SER A 54 -0.26 -17.05 11.59
C SER A 54 0.15 -18.15 10.60
N PRO A 55 1.45 -18.45 10.47
CA PRO A 55 1.92 -19.56 9.64
C PRO A 55 1.25 -20.88 9.99
N ALA A 56 1.04 -21.20 11.29
CA ALA A 56 0.34 -22.39 11.74
C ALA A 56 -1.08 -22.48 11.18
N LEU A 57 -1.83 -21.39 11.28
CA LEU A 57 -3.22 -21.35 10.81
C LEU A 57 -3.32 -21.35 9.28
N ARG A 58 -2.34 -20.75 8.59
CA ARG A 58 -2.21 -20.83 7.13
C ARG A 58 -1.95 -22.26 6.65
N ALA A 59 -1.13 -23.02 7.36
CA ALA A 59 -0.89 -24.44 7.08
C ALA A 59 -2.18 -25.28 7.17
N LYS A 60 -3.17 -24.85 7.96
CA LYS A 60 -4.52 -25.42 8.04
C LYS A 60 -5.47 -24.95 6.94
N GLY A 61 -4.97 -24.20 5.93
CA GLY A 61 -5.74 -23.75 4.77
C GLY A 61 -6.48 -22.41 4.95
N VAL A 62 -6.31 -21.71 6.07
CA VAL A 62 -6.92 -20.38 6.28
C VAL A 62 -6.16 -19.33 5.46
N LYS A 63 -6.88 -18.61 4.62
CA LYS A 63 -6.31 -17.61 3.69
C LYS A 63 -6.03 -16.28 4.40
N ASN A 64 -4.96 -15.60 4.02
CA ASN A 64 -4.76 -14.21 4.39
C ASN A 64 -5.91 -13.34 3.85
N ARG A 65 -6.27 -12.30 4.61
CA ARG A 65 -7.35 -11.35 4.26
C ARG A 65 -8.74 -11.99 4.14
N CYS A 66 -8.93 -13.21 4.68
CA CYS A 66 -10.27 -13.78 4.83
C CYS A 66 -11.09 -12.98 5.84
N ARG A 67 -12.40 -13.21 5.86
CA ARG A 67 -13.28 -12.72 6.92
C ARG A 67 -13.26 -13.69 8.10
N LEU A 68 -13.49 -13.19 9.31
CA LEU A 68 -13.54 -14.06 10.50
C LEU A 68 -14.53 -15.21 10.35
N PHE A 69 -15.70 -15.00 9.71
CA PHE A 69 -16.71 -16.04 9.48
C PHE A 69 -16.28 -17.10 8.45
N GLU A 70 -15.25 -16.83 7.63
CA GLU A 70 -14.73 -17.79 6.65
C GLU A 70 -13.75 -18.80 7.26
N ILE A 71 -13.30 -18.56 8.50
CA ILE A 71 -12.46 -19.52 9.23
C ILE A 71 -13.32 -20.71 9.66
N PRO A 72 -12.91 -21.97 9.41
CA PRO A 72 -13.65 -23.16 9.82
C PRO A 72 -13.97 -23.17 11.32
N ARG A 73 -15.21 -23.53 11.70
CA ARG A 73 -15.71 -23.44 13.08
C ARG A 73 -15.05 -24.43 14.04
N ASP A 74 -14.49 -25.50 13.52
CA ASP A 74 -13.76 -26.53 14.26
C ASP A 74 -12.35 -26.08 14.67
N ILE A 75 -11.83 -25.02 14.08
CA ILE A 75 -10.51 -24.46 14.42
C ILE A 75 -10.66 -23.44 15.55
N LYS A 76 -10.04 -23.70 16.69
CA LYS A 76 -9.89 -22.73 17.78
C LYS A 76 -8.69 -21.84 17.50
N PHE A 77 -8.86 -20.53 17.57
CA PHE A 77 -7.81 -19.56 17.30
C PHE A 77 -7.89 -18.33 18.20
N ILE A 78 -6.76 -17.63 18.33
CA ILE A 78 -6.65 -16.37 19.07
C ILE A 78 -6.94 -15.23 18.12
N ILE A 79 -7.77 -14.27 18.54
CA ILE A 79 -7.98 -13.00 17.82
C ILE A 79 -7.15 -11.93 18.53
N ALA A 80 -6.12 -11.42 17.86
CA ALA A 80 -5.33 -10.28 18.31
C ALA A 80 -5.86 -9.00 17.67
N PRO A 81 -6.16 -7.93 18.45
CA PRO A 81 -6.55 -6.65 17.88
C PRO A 81 -5.37 -6.02 17.12
N PRO A 82 -5.60 -5.30 16.02
CA PRO A 82 -4.54 -4.62 15.30
C PRO A 82 -3.84 -3.55 16.17
N ARG A 83 -2.51 -3.52 16.11
CA ARG A 83 -1.65 -2.51 16.76
C ARG A 83 -0.72 -1.89 15.72
N MET A 84 -1.28 -1.08 14.81
CA MET A 84 -0.55 -0.64 13.61
C MET A 84 0.70 0.17 13.92
N GLN A 85 0.69 1.02 14.97
CA GLN A 85 1.90 1.76 15.37
C GLN A 85 2.98 0.80 15.82
N PHE A 86 2.62 -0.18 16.63
CA PHE A 86 3.56 -1.20 17.11
C PHE A 86 4.21 -2.00 15.97
N TYR A 87 3.45 -2.31 14.91
CA TYR A 87 4.01 -2.98 13.74
C TYR A 87 4.95 -2.07 12.94
N ILE A 88 4.67 -0.77 12.88
CA ILE A 88 5.59 0.21 12.28
C ILE A 88 6.90 0.28 13.05
N ASP A 89 6.84 0.32 14.38
CA ASP A 89 8.02 0.35 15.24
C ASP A 89 8.83 -0.96 15.12
N TYR A 90 8.13 -2.09 14.98
CA TYR A 90 8.78 -3.39 14.73
C TYR A 90 9.47 -3.44 13.36
N ALA A 91 8.82 -2.93 12.32
CA ALA A 91 9.40 -2.81 10.98
C ALA A 91 10.62 -1.87 10.97
N ALA A 92 10.59 -0.78 11.73
CA ALA A 92 11.72 0.14 11.88
C ALA A 92 12.94 -0.55 12.51
N ARG A 93 12.74 -1.34 13.57
CA ARG A 93 13.83 -2.16 14.16
C ARG A 93 14.42 -3.16 13.18
N ILE A 94 13.60 -3.77 12.33
CA ILE A 94 14.09 -4.68 11.27
C ILE A 94 14.86 -3.90 10.19
N TYR A 95 14.38 -2.72 9.82
CA TYR A 95 15.10 -1.86 8.89
C TYR A 95 16.49 -1.44 9.42
N GLU A 96 16.62 -1.19 10.73
CA GLU A 96 17.91 -0.94 11.39
C GLU A 96 18.87 -2.13 11.27
N ILE A 97 18.36 -3.37 11.22
CA ILE A 97 19.19 -4.56 10.97
C ILE A 97 19.76 -4.50 9.55
N TYR A 98 18.95 -4.17 8.53
CA TYR A 98 19.47 -4.02 7.16
C TYR A 98 20.58 -2.97 7.06
N LEU A 99 20.43 -1.84 7.78
CA LEU A 99 21.40 -0.75 7.79
C LEU A 99 22.77 -1.13 8.38
N LYS A 100 22.89 -2.23 9.12
CA LYS A 100 24.18 -2.75 9.58
C LYS A 100 25.00 -3.34 8.43
N TYR A 101 24.35 -3.78 7.36
CA TYR A 101 24.96 -4.52 6.26
C TYR A 101 25.05 -3.70 4.98
N VAL A 102 24.06 -2.84 4.72
CA VAL A 102 23.96 -2.10 3.47
C VAL A 102 23.56 -0.64 3.73
N SER A 103 23.97 0.24 2.82
CA SER A 103 23.60 1.66 2.90
C SER A 103 22.09 1.86 2.66
N LYS A 104 21.53 2.88 3.28
CA LYS A 104 20.13 3.27 3.05
C LYS A 104 19.85 3.61 1.59
N GLU A 105 20.83 4.04 0.82
CA GLU A 105 20.73 4.35 -0.61
C GLU A 105 20.38 3.11 -1.44
N ASP A 106 20.82 1.94 -1.00
CA ASP A 106 20.65 0.65 -1.68
C ASP A 106 19.46 -0.15 -1.15
N ILE A 107 18.66 0.42 -0.24
CA ILE A 107 17.42 -0.18 0.28
C ILE A 107 16.22 0.61 -0.24
N TYR A 108 15.23 -0.09 -0.81
CA TYR A 108 13.92 0.43 -1.14
C TYR A 108 12.84 -0.28 -0.32
N VAL A 109 12.22 0.43 0.62
CA VAL A 109 11.10 -0.07 1.42
C VAL A 109 9.85 -0.10 0.55
N TYR A 110 9.44 -1.30 0.14
CA TYR A 110 8.29 -1.51 -0.73
C TYR A 110 6.96 -1.52 0.05
N SER A 111 6.98 -2.18 1.22
CA SER A 111 5.86 -2.20 2.16
C SER A 111 6.37 -2.24 3.60
N ILE A 112 5.47 -2.37 4.58
CA ILE A 112 5.85 -2.49 5.99
C ILE A 112 6.61 -3.79 6.31
N ASP A 113 6.44 -4.82 5.47
CA ASP A 113 6.98 -6.16 5.65
C ASP A 113 7.92 -6.61 4.52
N GLU A 114 8.18 -5.72 3.53
CA GLU A 114 8.97 -6.08 2.36
C GLU A 114 9.94 -4.97 1.96
N CYS A 115 11.21 -5.33 1.77
CA CYS A 115 12.28 -4.44 1.31
C CYS A 115 13.04 -5.05 0.12
N PHE A 116 13.35 -4.20 -0.87
CA PHE A 116 14.32 -4.47 -1.93
C PHE A 116 15.68 -3.93 -1.53
N ILE A 117 16.73 -4.69 -1.79
CA ILE A 117 18.11 -4.37 -1.43
C ILE A 117 19.02 -4.65 -2.63
N ASP A 118 19.83 -3.69 -3.04
CA ASP A 118 20.91 -3.91 -3.99
C ASP A 118 22.14 -4.46 -3.24
N LEU A 119 22.47 -5.72 -3.49
CA LEU A 119 23.60 -6.40 -2.85
C LEU A 119 24.90 -6.31 -3.66
N THR A 120 24.86 -5.80 -4.87
CA THR A 120 25.92 -5.89 -5.89
C THR A 120 27.30 -5.51 -5.36
N SER A 121 27.44 -4.34 -4.74
CA SER A 121 28.73 -3.86 -4.22
C SER A 121 29.16 -4.55 -2.92
N TYR A 122 28.22 -5.06 -2.16
CA TYR A 122 28.46 -5.61 -0.82
C TYR A 122 28.99 -7.03 -0.84
N LEU A 123 28.65 -7.85 -1.84
CA LEU A 123 29.14 -9.22 -1.96
C LEU A 123 30.66 -9.28 -2.01
N LYS A 124 31.28 -8.38 -2.78
CA LYS A 124 32.74 -8.27 -2.84
C LYS A 124 33.34 -7.72 -1.53
N PHE A 125 32.66 -6.74 -0.92
CA PHE A 125 33.12 -6.12 0.33
C PHE A 125 33.16 -7.11 1.50
N TYR A 126 32.11 -7.92 1.63
CA TYR A 126 32.02 -8.93 2.69
C TYR A 126 32.70 -10.26 2.31
N ALA A 127 33.13 -10.43 1.07
CA ALA A 127 33.62 -11.70 0.52
C ALA A 127 32.62 -12.86 0.72
N LEU A 128 31.33 -12.59 0.56
CA LEU A 128 30.21 -13.53 0.72
C LEU A 128 29.46 -13.73 -0.59
N GLY A 129 28.88 -14.90 -0.77
CA GLY A 129 27.86 -15.15 -1.80
C GLY A 129 26.53 -14.46 -1.46
N ALA A 130 25.73 -14.20 -2.48
CA ALA A 130 24.42 -13.52 -2.31
C ALA A 130 23.51 -14.28 -1.34
N LYS A 131 23.46 -15.62 -1.45
CA LYS A 131 22.65 -16.49 -0.58
C LYS A 131 23.12 -16.43 0.88
N GLU A 132 24.43 -16.42 1.10
CA GLU A 132 25.03 -16.34 2.43
C GLU A 132 24.71 -14.98 3.08
N MET A 133 24.83 -13.91 2.33
CA MET A 133 24.51 -12.56 2.82
C MET A 133 23.00 -12.41 3.14
N ALA A 134 22.12 -12.92 2.28
CA ALA A 134 20.68 -12.94 2.54
C ALA A 134 20.37 -13.74 3.80
N LYS A 135 20.94 -14.94 3.96
CA LYS A 135 20.77 -15.78 5.13
C LYS A 135 21.24 -15.10 6.41
N MET A 136 22.40 -14.46 6.39
CA MET A 136 22.93 -13.71 7.53
C MET A 136 21.97 -12.62 8.01
N MET A 137 21.39 -11.84 7.11
CA MET A 137 20.39 -10.83 7.45
C MET A 137 19.10 -11.47 8.00
N MET A 138 18.62 -12.55 7.39
CA MET A 138 17.41 -13.27 7.84
C MET A 138 17.59 -13.90 9.22
N ASP A 139 18.76 -14.50 9.48
CA ASP A 139 19.09 -15.11 10.78
C ASP A 139 19.18 -14.04 11.89
N GLU A 140 19.73 -12.85 11.59
CA GLU A 140 19.75 -11.74 12.54
C GLU A 140 18.35 -11.19 12.82
N ILE A 141 17.49 -11.08 11.81
CA ILE A 141 16.08 -10.70 11.99
C ILE A 141 15.41 -11.70 12.94
N LEU A 142 15.54 -13.00 12.68
CA LEU A 142 14.95 -14.03 13.50
C LEU A 142 15.48 -13.97 14.95
N LYS A 143 16.80 -13.87 15.13
CA LYS A 143 17.44 -13.78 16.44
C LYS A 143 17.01 -12.56 17.25
N THR A 144 16.88 -11.41 16.58
CA THR A 144 16.61 -10.14 17.24
C THR A 144 15.12 -9.91 17.50
N THR A 145 14.27 -10.39 16.60
CA THR A 145 12.83 -10.05 16.60
C THR A 145 11.91 -11.26 16.74
N GLY A 146 12.42 -12.49 16.62
CA GLY A 146 11.60 -13.70 16.59
C GLY A 146 10.74 -13.87 15.33
N VAL A 147 10.83 -12.94 14.38
CA VAL A 147 10.07 -12.99 13.11
C VAL A 147 10.91 -13.66 12.04
N THR A 148 10.32 -14.60 11.31
CA THR A 148 10.98 -15.26 10.18
C THR A 148 10.76 -14.46 8.88
N ALA A 149 11.74 -14.55 7.98
CA ALA A 149 11.69 -13.93 6.67
C ALA A 149 11.86 -14.96 5.54
N THR A 150 11.56 -14.55 4.32
CA THR A 150 11.92 -15.23 3.06
C THR A 150 12.63 -14.24 2.17
N CYS A 151 13.51 -14.73 1.30
CA CYS A 151 14.29 -13.90 0.39
C CYS A 151 14.23 -14.42 -1.04
N GLY A 152 13.84 -13.56 -1.96
CA GLY A 152 14.04 -13.77 -3.39
C GLY A 152 15.23 -12.96 -3.88
N MET A 153 16.09 -13.55 -4.69
CA MET A 153 17.24 -12.87 -5.29
C MET A 153 17.17 -12.96 -6.81
N GLY A 154 17.73 -11.99 -7.48
CA GLY A 154 17.79 -11.98 -8.94
C GLY A 154 18.69 -10.92 -9.53
N THR A 155 18.95 -11.02 -10.81
CA THR A 155 19.78 -10.08 -11.58
C THR A 155 19.11 -8.71 -11.79
N ASN A 156 17.82 -8.60 -11.51
CA ASN A 156 17.06 -7.37 -11.52
C ASN A 156 15.93 -7.40 -10.48
N LEU A 157 15.28 -6.26 -10.24
CA LEU A 157 14.22 -6.13 -9.22
C LEU A 157 13.01 -7.03 -9.50
N TYR A 158 12.63 -7.22 -10.77
CA TYR A 158 11.52 -8.08 -11.14
C TYR A 158 11.82 -9.53 -10.83
N LEU A 159 12.95 -10.05 -11.27
CA LEU A 159 13.36 -11.44 -11.03
C LEU A 159 13.54 -11.76 -9.55
N ALA A 160 14.11 -10.83 -8.78
CA ALA A 160 14.19 -10.96 -7.32
C ALA A 160 12.80 -11.08 -6.68
N LYS A 161 11.84 -10.24 -7.12
CA LYS A 161 10.45 -10.31 -6.63
C LYS A 161 9.74 -11.60 -7.02
N ILE A 162 9.93 -12.07 -8.25
CA ILE A 162 9.33 -13.33 -8.73
C ILE A 162 9.95 -14.54 -8.01
N ALA A 163 11.27 -14.52 -7.79
CA ALA A 163 11.95 -15.55 -6.99
C ALA A 163 11.35 -15.64 -5.57
N LEU A 164 11.08 -14.49 -4.93
CA LEU A 164 10.42 -14.43 -3.62
C LEU A 164 9.01 -15.02 -3.66
N ASP A 165 8.16 -14.51 -4.58
CA ASP A 165 6.73 -14.78 -4.52
C ASP A 165 6.37 -16.21 -4.96
N ILE A 166 7.09 -16.77 -5.94
CA ILE A 166 6.78 -18.07 -6.53
C ILE A 166 7.68 -19.19 -6.00
N LEU A 167 8.96 -18.93 -5.76
CA LEU A 167 9.92 -19.98 -5.41
C LEU A 167 10.29 -20.01 -3.93
N ALA A 168 10.78 -18.91 -3.36
CA ALA A 168 11.38 -18.88 -2.02
C ALA A 168 10.42 -19.36 -0.92
N LYS A 169 9.11 -19.08 -1.09
CA LYS A 169 8.07 -19.51 -0.13
C LYS A 169 7.89 -21.03 -0.05
N HIS A 170 8.41 -21.76 -1.03
CA HIS A 170 8.35 -23.23 -1.14
C HIS A 170 9.71 -23.91 -0.92
N GLN A 171 10.78 -23.14 -0.63
CA GLN A 171 12.09 -23.67 -0.26
C GLN A 171 12.20 -23.81 1.27
N ASP A 172 12.91 -24.84 1.73
CA ASP A 172 13.11 -25.13 3.16
C ASP A 172 13.85 -24.00 3.87
N ASP A 173 14.88 -23.44 3.20
CA ASP A 173 15.66 -22.30 3.71
C ASP A 173 15.00 -20.93 3.44
N GLY A 174 13.89 -20.91 2.71
CA GLY A 174 13.16 -19.69 2.36
C GLY A 174 13.90 -18.75 1.41
N ILE A 175 14.90 -19.24 0.64
CA ILE A 175 15.73 -18.44 -0.26
C ILE A 175 15.66 -19.00 -1.68
N ALA A 176 15.42 -18.15 -2.67
CA ALA A 176 15.45 -18.53 -4.09
C ALA A 176 16.19 -17.47 -4.92
N TYR A 177 16.72 -17.88 -6.06
CA TYR A 177 17.42 -17.03 -7.02
C TYR A 177 16.89 -17.25 -8.44
N LEU A 178 16.78 -16.18 -9.20
CA LEU A 178 16.46 -16.18 -10.63
C LEU A 178 17.36 -15.22 -11.39
N ASP A 179 17.93 -15.70 -12.48
CA ASP A 179 18.37 -14.93 -13.62
C ASP A 179 17.38 -15.10 -14.79
N GLU A 180 17.63 -14.49 -15.92
CA GLU A 180 16.74 -14.53 -17.08
C GLU A 180 16.63 -15.93 -17.68
N GLU A 181 17.70 -16.73 -17.66
CA GLU A 181 17.71 -18.11 -18.18
C GLU A 181 16.91 -19.03 -17.24
N LEU A 182 17.18 -18.97 -15.95
CA LEU A 182 16.45 -19.75 -14.94
C LEU A 182 14.96 -19.38 -14.93
N TYR A 183 14.63 -18.10 -15.07
CA TYR A 183 13.26 -17.63 -15.18
C TYR A 183 12.53 -18.25 -16.35
N LYS A 184 13.11 -18.20 -17.56
CA LYS A 184 12.52 -18.81 -18.76
C LYS A 184 12.41 -20.32 -18.61
N LYS A 185 13.42 -20.97 -18.03
CA LYS A 185 13.44 -22.41 -17.84
C LYS A 185 12.39 -22.91 -16.85
N GLN A 186 12.19 -22.19 -15.72
CA GLN A 186 11.38 -22.68 -14.62
C GLN A 186 9.96 -22.09 -14.59
N LEU A 187 9.80 -20.82 -14.99
CA LEU A 187 8.57 -20.08 -14.75
C LEU A 187 7.87 -19.54 -16.01
N TRP A 188 8.47 -19.66 -17.19
CA TRP A 188 7.90 -19.07 -18.40
C TRP A 188 6.52 -19.62 -18.75
N THR A 189 6.26 -20.90 -18.39
CA THR A 189 4.97 -21.58 -18.56
C THR A 189 4.17 -21.74 -17.27
N HIS A 190 4.63 -21.14 -16.16
CA HIS A 190 3.93 -21.19 -14.88
C HIS A 190 2.54 -20.56 -14.96
N GLN A 191 1.58 -21.16 -14.27
CA GLN A 191 0.20 -20.71 -14.13
C GLN A 191 -0.23 -20.79 -12.66
N PRO A 192 -1.12 -19.92 -12.23
CA PRO A 192 -1.81 -18.86 -12.98
C PRO A 192 -0.95 -17.58 -13.13
N LEU A 193 -1.22 -16.77 -14.16
CA LEU A 193 -0.56 -15.47 -14.38
C LEU A 193 -0.68 -14.50 -13.19
N SER A 194 -1.69 -14.67 -12.32
CA SER A 194 -1.88 -13.84 -11.13
C SER A 194 -0.84 -14.04 -10.05
N ASP A 195 0.06 -15.01 -10.17
CA ASP A 195 1.18 -15.23 -9.25
C ASP A 195 2.36 -14.30 -9.59
N PHE A 196 2.36 -13.77 -10.82
CA PHE A 196 3.37 -12.83 -11.24
C PHE A 196 3.05 -11.39 -10.78
N TRP A 197 4.07 -10.73 -10.27
CA TRP A 197 4.00 -9.34 -9.83
C TRP A 197 3.39 -8.44 -10.91
N ARG A 198 2.50 -7.52 -10.51
CA ARG A 198 1.72 -6.59 -11.35
C ARG A 198 0.60 -7.22 -12.19
N ILE A 199 0.38 -8.53 -12.18
CA ILE A 199 -0.75 -9.17 -12.84
C ILE A 199 -1.80 -9.57 -11.81
N GLY A 200 -2.83 -8.71 -11.64
CA GLY A 200 -3.96 -9.00 -10.76
C GLY A 200 -5.00 -9.92 -11.40
N LYS A 201 -5.94 -10.43 -10.58
CA LYS A 201 -7.03 -11.33 -11.04
C LYS A 201 -7.79 -10.79 -12.26
N GLN A 202 -8.12 -9.50 -12.31
CA GLN A 202 -8.87 -8.93 -13.43
C GLN A 202 -8.04 -8.86 -14.71
N THR A 203 -6.76 -8.55 -14.60
CA THR A 203 -5.83 -8.54 -15.72
C THR A 203 -5.64 -9.97 -16.28
N ARG A 204 -5.45 -10.95 -15.38
CA ARG A 204 -5.40 -12.36 -15.76
C ARG A 204 -6.63 -12.78 -16.55
N LEU A 205 -7.84 -12.49 -16.05
CA LEU A 205 -9.09 -12.85 -16.76
C LEU A 205 -9.22 -12.19 -18.14
N LYS A 206 -8.68 -10.98 -18.33
CA LYS A 206 -8.63 -10.34 -19.65
C LYS A 206 -7.66 -11.05 -20.60
N LEU A 207 -6.49 -11.45 -20.10
CA LEU A 207 -5.48 -12.19 -20.87
C LEU A 207 -5.99 -13.57 -21.27
N GLU A 208 -6.60 -14.32 -20.36
CA GLU A 208 -7.19 -15.63 -20.61
C GLU A 208 -8.26 -15.60 -21.72
N LYS A 209 -9.08 -14.54 -21.78
CA LYS A 209 -10.04 -14.33 -22.86
C LYS A 209 -9.39 -14.13 -24.23
N CYS A 210 -8.12 -13.76 -24.26
CA CYS A 210 -7.32 -13.60 -25.49
C CYS A 210 -6.43 -14.82 -25.78
N GLY A 211 -6.59 -15.93 -25.03
CA GLY A 211 -5.79 -17.14 -25.20
C GLY A 211 -4.38 -17.06 -24.61
N ILE A 212 -4.14 -16.11 -23.69
CA ILE A 212 -2.85 -15.88 -23.02
C ILE A 212 -2.94 -16.37 -21.57
N PHE A 213 -2.19 -17.45 -21.25
CA PHE A 213 -2.27 -18.15 -19.97
C PHE A 213 -0.98 -18.11 -19.14
N CYS A 214 0.16 -17.83 -19.79
CA CYS A 214 1.48 -17.81 -19.15
C CYS A 214 2.35 -16.66 -19.68
N MET A 215 3.53 -16.45 -19.05
CA MET A 215 4.45 -15.38 -19.44
C MET A 215 5.04 -15.60 -20.84
N LYS A 216 5.24 -16.86 -21.24
CA LYS A 216 5.64 -17.20 -22.61
C LYS A 216 4.63 -16.70 -23.65
N ASP A 217 3.34 -16.82 -23.35
CA ASP A 217 2.29 -16.34 -24.26
C ASP A 217 2.31 -14.82 -24.37
N ILE A 218 2.53 -14.10 -23.24
CA ILE A 218 2.69 -12.64 -23.24
C ILE A 218 3.89 -12.23 -24.10
N ALA A 219 5.06 -12.88 -23.92
CA ALA A 219 6.28 -12.57 -24.66
C ALA A 219 6.11 -12.73 -26.17
N ASN A 220 5.27 -13.67 -26.62
CA ASN A 220 5.02 -13.97 -28.02
C ASN A 220 3.74 -13.31 -28.58
N ALA A 221 2.95 -12.63 -27.75
CA ALA A 221 1.71 -12.01 -28.19
C ALA A 221 1.96 -10.77 -29.07
N PRO A 222 1.06 -10.46 -30.02
CA PRO A 222 1.13 -9.23 -30.79
C PRO A 222 1.10 -8.00 -29.85
N LYS A 223 2.07 -7.10 -30.01
CA LYS A 223 2.20 -5.88 -29.22
C LYS A 223 0.90 -5.05 -29.19
N SER A 224 0.23 -4.92 -30.35
CA SER A 224 -1.03 -4.20 -30.47
C SER A 224 -2.18 -4.79 -29.63
N LEU A 225 -2.15 -6.10 -29.35
CA LEU A 225 -3.09 -6.74 -28.45
C LEU A 225 -2.78 -6.35 -26.98
N LEU A 226 -1.51 -6.40 -26.59
CA LEU A 226 -1.08 -6.05 -25.23
C LEU A 226 -1.30 -4.55 -24.94
N GLU A 227 -1.08 -3.68 -25.92
CA GLU A 227 -1.38 -2.24 -25.80
C GLU A 227 -2.88 -1.98 -25.55
N LYS A 228 -3.78 -2.76 -26.15
CA LYS A 228 -5.23 -2.67 -25.86
C LYS A 228 -5.58 -3.08 -24.43
N ILE A 229 -4.83 -4.01 -23.83
CA ILE A 229 -5.09 -4.54 -22.48
C ILE A 229 -4.44 -3.66 -21.41
N PHE A 230 -3.21 -3.25 -21.63
CA PHE A 230 -2.34 -2.58 -20.63
C PHE A 230 -2.11 -1.09 -20.90
N GLY A 231 -2.46 -0.58 -22.09
CA GLY A 231 -2.14 0.79 -22.48
C GLY A 231 -0.62 1.02 -22.51
N VAL A 232 -0.16 2.07 -21.88
CA VAL A 232 1.26 2.44 -21.80
C VAL A 232 2.12 1.42 -21.04
N ASP A 233 1.52 0.62 -20.16
CA ASP A 233 2.22 -0.40 -19.37
C ASP A 233 2.51 -1.69 -20.17
N ALA A 234 2.08 -1.77 -21.45
CA ALA A 234 2.31 -2.95 -22.29
C ALA A 234 3.80 -3.27 -22.45
N TYR A 235 4.65 -2.26 -22.62
CA TYR A 235 6.09 -2.45 -22.77
C TYR A 235 6.73 -3.06 -21.53
N ILE A 236 6.40 -2.54 -20.36
CA ILE A 236 6.88 -3.09 -19.08
C ILE A 236 6.42 -4.54 -18.92
N THR A 237 5.19 -4.85 -19.34
CA THR A 237 4.67 -6.22 -19.24
C THR A 237 5.39 -7.18 -20.20
N ILE A 238 5.75 -6.73 -21.41
CA ILE A 238 6.54 -7.50 -22.38
C ILE A 238 7.96 -7.73 -21.84
N ASP A 239 8.59 -6.70 -21.29
CA ASP A 239 9.93 -6.80 -20.70
C ASP A 239 9.91 -7.80 -19.54
N HIS A 240 8.96 -7.67 -18.61
CA HIS A 240 8.77 -8.63 -17.51
C HIS A 240 8.52 -10.07 -18.01
N ALA A 241 7.78 -10.25 -19.10
CA ALA A 241 7.55 -11.57 -19.68
C ALA A 241 8.86 -12.19 -20.22
N ASN A 242 9.85 -11.38 -20.54
CA ASN A 242 11.18 -11.80 -20.93
C ASN A 242 12.20 -11.86 -19.77
N GLY A 243 11.80 -11.49 -18.56
CA GLY A 243 12.66 -11.42 -17.38
C GLY A 243 13.50 -10.14 -17.29
N ILE A 244 13.13 -9.10 -18.03
CA ILE A 244 13.87 -7.85 -18.15
C ILE A 244 13.23 -6.79 -17.25
N GLU A 245 14.01 -6.10 -16.43
CA GLU A 245 13.63 -4.92 -15.66
C GLU A 245 14.85 -3.99 -15.54
N PRO A 246 14.89 -2.90 -16.30
CA PRO A 246 16.03 -1.99 -16.28
C PRO A 246 16.05 -1.06 -15.07
N THR A 247 14.92 -0.89 -14.39
CA THR A 247 14.78 0.05 -13.27
C THR A 247 15.66 -0.33 -12.09
N THR A 248 16.37 0.64 -11.53
CA THR A 248 17.24 0.49 -10.36
C THR A 248 16.61 1.13 -9.12
N ILE A 249 17.11 0.77 -7.92
CA ILE A 249 16.69 1.42 -6.66
C ILE A 249 17.00 2.92 -6.69
N ALA A 250 18.12 3.33 -7.27
CA ALA A 250 18.48 4.73 -7.39
C ALA A 250 17.48 5.52 -8.26
N GLU A 251 17.05 4.95 -9.38
CA GLU A 251 16.02 5.57 -10.24
C GLU A 251 14.66 5.65 -9.57
N ILE A 252 14.23 4.61 -8.84
CA ILE A 252 13.00 4.64 -8.05
C ILE A 252 13.03 5.79 -7.04
N LYS A 253 14.15 5.97 -6.33
CA LYS A 253 14.32 7.04 -5.34
C LYS A 253 14.41 8.43 -5.96
N ALA A 254 15.00 8.54 -7.14
CA ALA A 254 15.12 9.79 -7.88
C ALA A 254 13.79 10.21 -8.57
N TYR A 255 12.87 9.28 -8.77
CA TYR A 255 11.62 9.52 -9.49
C TYR A 255 10.75 10.58 -8.80
N LYS A 256 10.38 11.60 -9.55
CA LYS A 256 9.44 12.65 -9.11
C LYS A 256 8.26 12.66 -10.07
N PRO A 257 7.04 12.34 -9.60
CA PRO A 257 5.86 12.37 -10.47
C PRO A 257 5.61 13.78 -10.99
N SER A 258 5.22 13.89 -12.25
CA SER A 258 4.90 15.16 -12.92
C SER A 258 3.63 15.81 -12.34
N THR A 259 2.67 14.99 -11.94
CA THR A 259 1.43 15.43 -11.31
C THR A 259 1.28 14.79 -9.95
N LYS A 260 0.70 15.52 -9.00
CA LYS A 260 0.44 15.00 -7.66
C LYS A 260 -1.04 15.13 -7.34
N SER A 261 -1.57 14.10 -6.69
CA SER A 261 -2.90 14.12 -6.08
C SER A 261 -2.84 13.58 -4.66
N TYR A 262 -3.73 14.07 -3.80
CA TYR A 262 -3.88 13.54 -2.44
C TYR A 262 -5.26 12.95 -2.29
N PHE A 263 -5.31 11.65 -2.17
CA PHE A 263 -6.54 10.87 -2.04
C PHE A 263 -6.73 10.35 -0.61
N SER A 264 -7.98 10.29 -0.19
CA SER A 264 -8.43 9.61 1.03
C SER A 264 -9.80 8.98 0.76
N SER A 265 -10.04 7.80 1.32
CA SER A 265 -11.36 7.16 1.26
C SER A 265 -11.70 6.46 2.57
N GLU A 266 -12.99 6.28 2.82
CA GLU A 266 -13.50 5.61 4.00
C GLU A 266 -14.67 4.71 3.64
N ILE A 267 -14.65 3.47 4.15
CA ILE A 267 -15.83 2.60 4.20
C ILE A 267 -16.58 2.99 5.47
N LEU A 268 -17.80 3.46 5.30
CA LEU A 268 -18.62 3.95 6.40
C LEU A 268 -19.02 2.80 7.35
N PRO A 269 -19.17 3.06 8.64
CA PRO A 269 -19.48 2.03 9.63
C PRO A 269 -20.85 1.35 9.37
N ARG A 270 -21.79 2.09 8.80
CA ARG A 270 -23.10 1.64 8.32
C ARG A 270 -23.40 2.25 6.96
N ASP A 271 -24.56 1.95 6.42
CA ASP A 271 -25.06 2.64 5.24
C ASP A 271 -25.59 4.01 5.65
N TYR A 272 -25.19 5.05 4.93
CA TYR A 272 -25.47 6.46 5.23
C TYR A 272 -26.42 7.04 4.19
N GLU A 273 -27.33 7.88 4.65
CA GLU A 273 -28.06 8.78 3.77
C GLU A 273 -27.13 9.89 3.25
N ARG A 274 -27.56 10.57 2.20
CA ARG A 274 -26.77 11.62 1.57
C ARG A 274 -26.42 12.77 2.53
N CYS A 275 -27.40 13.22 3.35
CA CYS A 275 -27.19 14.27 4.35
C CYS A 275 -26.16 13.86 5.42
N GLU A 276 -26.18 12.60 5.85
CA GLU A 276 -25.21 12.05 6.80
C GLU A 276 -23.80 11.96 6.17
N ALA A 277 -23.72 11.50 4.91
CA ALA A 277 -22.45 11.40 4.18
C ALA A 277 -21.79 12.76 3.92
N VAL A 278 -22.58 13.87 3.81
CA VAL A 278 -22.06 15.24 3.73
C VAL A 278 -21.18 15.56 4.95
N ILE A 279 -21.60 15.16 6.16
CA ILE A 279 -20.86 15.42 7.40
C ILE A 279 -19.49 14.78 7.32
N VAL A 280 -19.43 13.49 7.00
CA VAL A 280 -18.14 12.76 6.87
C VAL A 280 -17.29 13.32 5.75
N LEU A 281 -17.89 13.72 4.64
CA LEU A 281 -17.17 14.30 3.51
C LEU A 281 -16.56 15.67 3.85
N LYS A 282 -17.25 16.49 4.65
CA LYS A 282 -16.73 17.75 5.19
C LYS A 282 -15.56 17.52 6.14
N GLU A 283 -15.63 16.54 7.04
CA GLU A 283 -14.49 16.12 7.89
C GLU A 283 -13.28 15.70 7.05
N MET A 284 -13.53 14.94 5.97
CA MET A 284 -12.46 14.51 5.06
C MET A 284 -11.85 15.69 4.29
N ALA A 285 -12.65 16.67 3.89
CA ALA A 285 -12.19 17.90 3.21
C ALA A 285 -11.35 18.78 4.15
N ASP A 286 -11.76 18.95 5.40
CA ASP A 286 -10.98 19.70 6.42
C ASP A 286 -9.60 19.04 6.64
N ARG A 287 -9.58 17.72 6.81
CA ARG A 287 -8.34 16.96 6.96
C ARG A 287 -7.45 17.04 5.70
N LEU A 288 -8.07 17.06 4.50
CA LEU A 288 -7.35 17.24 3.25
C LEU A 288 -6.71 18.63 3.19
N ALA A 289 -7.42 19.69 3.61
CA ALA A 289 -6.89 21.05 3.71
C ALA A 289 -5.65 21.11 4.63
N LEU A 290 -5.72 20.54 5.82
CA LEU A 290 -4.58 20.44 6.74
C LEU A 290 -3.39 19.74 6.10
N ARG A 291 -3.63 18.63 5.36
CA ARG A 291 -2.56 17.92 4.66
C ARG A 291 -1.92 18.75 3.55
N LEU A 292 -2.71 19.52 2.80
CA LEU A 292 -2.20 20.41 1.75
C LEU A 292 -1.35 21.54 2.34
N ILE A 293 -1.80 22.16 3.43
CA ILE A 293 -1.06 23.22 4.14
C ILE A 293 0.27 22.69 4.67
N ASN A 294 0.30 21.51 5.30
CA ASN A 294 1.52 20.90 5.82
C ASN A 294 2.54 20.55 4.73
N LYS A 295 2.06 20.37 3.50
CA LYS A 295 2.91 20.08 2.33
C LYS A 295 3.22 21.33 1.51
N GLU A 296 2.76 22.51 1.96
CA GLU A 296 2.93 23.80 1.28
C GLU A 296 2.46 23.76 -0.18
N VAL A 297 1.28 23.18 -0.39
CA VAL A 297 0.70 22.97 -1.71
C VAL A 297 -0.77 23.38 -1.74
N LYS A 298 -1.28 23.65 -2.94
CA LYS A 298 -2.66 23.98 -3.24
C LYS A 298 -3.23 23.03 -4.29
N ALA A 299 -4.52 22.72 -4.21
CA ALA A 299 -5.23 21.88 -5.16
C ALA A 299 -5.86 22.74 -6.26
N SER A 300 -5.69 22.34 -7.53
CA SER A 300 -6.36 22.98 -8.68
C SER A 300 -7.76 22.42 -8.93
N GLY A 301 -8.12 21.31 -8.26
CA GLY A 301 -9.43 20.71 -8.35
C GLY A 301 -9.71 19.71 -7.26
N LEU A 302 -10.98 19.34 -7.13
CA LEU A 302 -11.48 18.38 -6.18
C LEU A 302 -12.28 17.29 -6.89
N THR A 303 -12.12 16.05 -6.46
CA THR A 303 -12.92 14.91 -6.92
C THR A 303 -13.48 14.18 -5.73
N ILE A 304 -14.73 13.77 -5.79
CA ILE A 304 -15.32 12.82 -4.87
C ILE A 304 -15.67 11.51 -5.58
N ASN A 305 -15.63 10.41 -4.84
CA ASN A 305 -16.04 9.08 -5.29
C ASN A 305 -17.06 8.54 -4.28
N VAL A 306 -18.15 8.01 -4.78
CA VAL A 306 -19.23 7.46 -3.96
C VAL A 306 -19.53 6.04 -4.41
N ARG A 307 -19.53 5.09 -3.47
CA ARG A 307 -20.03 3.73 -3.69
C ARG A 307 -21.25 3.51 -2.83
N PHE A 308 -22.28 2.97 -3.45
CA PHE A 308 -23.55 2.72 -2.79
C PHE A 308 -23.57 1.39 -2.04
N ALA A 309 -24.54 1.24 -1.13
CA ALA A 309 -24.75 0.02 -0.37
C ALA A 309 -25.20 -1.12 -1.29
N ASP A 310 -26.05 -0.81 -2.26
CA ASP A 310 -26.41 -1.75 -3.32
C ASP A 310 -25.22 -1.98 -4.23
N LYS A 311 -24.76 -3.24 -4.31
CA LYS A 311 -23.63 -3.65 -5.13
C LYS A 311 -23.91 -3.62 -6.64
N LEU A 312 -25.17 -3.60 -7.03
CA LEU A 312 -25.59 -3.47 -8.44
C LEU A 312 -25.45 -2.03 -8.93
N GLU A 313 -25.49 -1.07 -8.02
CA GLU A 313 -25.32 0.34 -8.35
C GLU A 313 -23.85 0.66 -8.67
N PRO A 314 -23.55 1.26 -9.83
CA PRO A 314 -22.21 1.62 -10.19
C PRO A 314 -21.67 2.72 -9.27
N GLN A 315 -20.37 2.65 -8.98
CA GLN A 315 -19.67 3.73 -8.30
C GLN A 315 -19.80 5.02 -9.13
N GLN A 316 -20.14 6.12 -8.46
CA GLN A 316 -20.20 7.44 -9.10
C GLN A 316 -19.00 8.31 -8.69
N ARG A 317 -18.61 9.16 -9.62
CA ARG A 317 -17.51 10.12 -9.44
C ARG A 317 -17.98 11.49 -9.92
N ALA A 318 -17.67 12.53 -9.15
CA ALA A 318 -17.90 13.91 -9.51
C ALA A 318 -16.63 14.73 -9.27
N SER A 319 -16.36 15.69 -10.14
CA SER A 319 -15.15 16.52 -10.08
C SER A 319 -15.50 17.97 -10.38
N MET A 320 -14.70 18.88 -9.79
CA MET A 320 -14.70 20.29 -10.18
C MET A 320 -13.27 20.84 -10.24
N ARG A 321 -13.07 21.88 -11.03
CA ARG A 321 -11.85 22.68 -11.05
C ARG A 321 -12.07 23.99 -10.32
N PHE A 322 -11.08 24.41 -9.56
CA PHE A 322 -11.07 25.73 -8.92
C PHE A 322 -10.56 26.78 -9.91
N LYS A 323 -11.11 27.98 -9.85
CA LYS A 323 -10.60 29.13 -10.64
C LYS A 323 -9.17 29.47 -10.21
N THR A 324 -8.94 29.50 -8.90
CA THR A 324 -7.63 29.68 -8.27
C THR A 324 -7.30 28.46 -7.43
N PRO A 325 -6.10 27.85 -7.54
CA PRO A 325 -5.70 26.73 -6.68
C PRO A 325 -5.83 27.09 -5.21
N THR A 326 -6.39 26.19 -4.39
CA THR A 326 -6.69 26.44 -2.98
C THR A 326 -6.25 25.33 -2.04
N ASN A 327 -5.99 25.67 -0.78
CA ASN A 327 -5.85 24.75 0.36
C ASN A 327 -6.71 25.19 1.55
N VAL A 328 -7.67 26.08 1.31
CA VAL A 328 -8.59 26.65 2.28
C VAL A 328 -9.66 25.63 2.63
N SER A 329 -9.83 25.35 3.93
CA SER A 329 -10.74 24.29 4.40
C SER A 329 -12.19 24.59 4.05
N SER A 330 -12.65 25.83 4.26
CA SER A 330 -14.02 26.24 3.96
C SER A 330 -14.38 26.05 2.48
N VAL A 331 -13.46 26.39 1.57
CA VAL A 331 -13.63 26.21 0.13
C VAL A 331 -13.72 24.74 -0.24
N LEU A 332 -12.81 23.91 0.30
CA LEU A 332 -12.83 22.47 0.02
C LEU A 332 -14.07 21.77 0.59
N MET A 333 -14.54 22.17 1.78
CA MET A 333 -15.76 21.63 2.41
C MET A 333 -17.00 21.98 1.57
N SER A 334 -17.14 23.25 1.13
CA SER A 334 -18.27 23.69 0.29
C SER A 334 -18.25 23.01 -1.08
N ALA A 335 -17.07 22.87 -1.70
CA ALA A 335 -16.92 22.18 -2.96
C ALA A 335 -17.28 20.68 -2.85
N ALA A 336 -16.88 20.03 -1.78
CA ALA A 336 -17.19 18.62 -1.53
C ALA A 336 -18.71 18.39 -1.35
N GLU A 337 -19.37 19.27 -0.60
CA GLU A 337 -20.81 19.27 -0.42
C GLU A 337 -21.55 19.50 -1.76
N GLU A 338 -21.16 20.52 -2.52
CA GLU A 338 -21.76 20.80 -3.83
C GLU A 338 -21.63 19.60 -4.78
N LEU A 339 -20.46 18.96 -4.83
CA LEU A 339 -20.25 17.78 -5.65
C LEU A 339 -21.17 16.63 -5.24
N LEU A 340 -21.34 16.37 -3.94
CA LEU A 340 -22.19 15.29 -3.46
C LEU A 340 -23.66 15.59 -3.71
N LEU A 341 -24.12 16.79 -3.39
CA LEU A 341 -25.54 17.13 -3.47
C LEU A 341 -26.03 17.37 -4.90
N ASN A 342 -25.20 17.98 -5.75
CA ASN A 342 -25.63 18.47 -7.06
C ASN A 342 -25.10 17.65 -8.24
N LYS A 343 -23.97 16.92 -8.09
CA LYS A 343 -23.36 16.19 -9.21
C LYS A 343 -23.48 14.66 -9.11
N ILE A 344 -23.65 14.10 -7.92
CA ILE A 344 -23.96 12.68 -7.75
C ILE A 344 -25.46 12.49 -7.96
N LYS A 345 -25.82 11.70 -8.96
CA LYS A 345 -27.23 11.56 -9.39
C LYS A 345 -28.01 10.54 -8.57
N ASN A 346 -27.39 9.40 -8.23
CA ASN A 346 -28.03 8.35 -7.47
C ASN A 346 -28.29 8.81 -6.02
N VAL A 347 -29.48 8.55 -5.52
CA VAL A 347 -29.95 8.88 -4.15
C VAL A 347 -29.92 7.71 -3.17
N GLY A 348 -29.37 6.57 -3.60
CA GLY A 348 -29.26 5.36 -2.75
C GLY A 348 -28.33 5.57 -1.53
N LEU A 349 -28.46 4.64 -0.57
CA LEU A 349 -27.62 4.63 0.62
C LEU A 349 -26.14 4.48 0.27
N ILE A 350 -25.30 5.25 0.92
CA ILE A 350 -23.85 5.34 0.66
C ILE A 350 -23.09 4.44 1.62
N ARG A 351 -22.21 3.58 1.08
CA ARG A 351 -21.37 2.66 1.84
C ARG A 351 -19.91 3.09 1.91
N GLN A 352 -19.43 3.80 0.90
CA GLN A 352 -18.05 4.29 0.87
C GLN A 352 -17.99 5.65 0.18
N ILE A 353 -17.19 6.53 0.74
CA ILE A 353 -16.86 7.82 0.15
C ILE A 353 -15.37 8.01 0.03
N GLY A 354 -14.95 8.81 -0.95
CA GLY A 354 -13.56 9.20 -1.13
C GLY A 354 -13.48 10.62 -1.63
N ILE A 355 -12.39 11.30 -1.31
CA ILE A 355 -12.07 12.66 -1.72
C ILE A 355 -10.63 12.73 -2.25
N SER A 356 -10.41 13.49 -3.31
CA SER A 356 -9.09 13.70 -3.91
C SER A 356 -8.87 15.16 -4.24
N ALA A 357 -7.77 15.72 -3.74
CA ALA A 357 -7.20 16.96 -4.27
C ALA A 357 -6.38 16.64 -5.52
N ASN A 358 -6.71 17.26 -6.64
CA ASN A 358 -6.12 16.97 -7.95
C ASN A 358 -5.21 18.13 -8.42
N ASP A 359 -4.27 17.79 -9.31
CA ASP A 359 -3.36 18.73 -9.97
C ASP A 359 -2.75 19.71 -8.95
N VAL A 360 -2.08 19.12 -7.96
CA VAL A 360 -1.55 19.87 -6.82
C VAL A 360 -0.30 20.65 -7.23
N VAL A 361 -0.26 21.94 -6.93
CA VAL A 361 0.83 22.86 -7.22
C VAL A 361 1.46 23.41 -5.94
N LYS A 362 2.74 23.81 -6.00
CA LYS A 362 3.40 24.44 -4.85
C LYS A 362 2.75 25.80 -4.55
N GLU A 363 2.59 26.10 -3.27
CA GLU A 363 1.92 27.34 -2.84
C GLU A 363 2.63 28.60 -3.31
N ASN A 364 3.96 28.62 -3.33
CA ASN A 364 4.79 29.75 -3.78
C ASN A 364 4.78 30.00 -5.29
N LEU A 365 4.19 29.10 -6.09
CA LEU A 365 4.07 29.24 -7.55
C LEU A 365 2.67 29.65 -7.99
N THR A 366 1.76 29.96 -7.05
CA THR A 366 0.39 30.35 -7.37
C THR A 366 0.21 31.86 -7.26
N GLU A 367 -0.56 32.42 -8.18
CA GLU A 367 -0.98 33.82 -8.12
C GLU A 367 -1.82 34.08 -6.86
N PHE A 368 -1.64 35.24 -6.25
CA PHE A 368 -2.47 35.68 -5.12
C PHE A 368 -3.76 36.29 -5.68
N SER A 369 -4.90 35.83 -5.16
CA SER A 369 -6.15 36.52 -5.38
C SER A 369 -6.19 37.77 -4.47
N LEU A 370 -6.35 38.94 -5.09
CA LEU A 370 -6.52 40.20 -4.34
C LEU A 370 -7.88 40.29 -3.64
N PHE A 371 -8.79 39.35 -3.91
CA PHE A 371 -10.17 39.37 -3.43
C PHE A 371 -10.45 38.27 -2.37
N GLU A 372 -9.49 37.41 -2.09
CA GLU A 372 -9.64 36.31 -1.12
C GLU A 372 -8.67 36.51 0.03
N ASP A 373 -9.18 36.84 1.21
CA ASP A 373 -8.37 36.92 2.45
C ASP A 373 -8.27 35.55 3.12
N ASP A 374 -7.51 34.66 2.51
CA ASP A 374 -7.23 33.32 3.03
C ASP A 374 -6.22 33.31 4.17
N ALA A 375 -5.55 34.41 4.45
CA ALA A 375 -4.40 34.46 5.34
C ALA A 375 -4.79 34.10 6.78
N LYS A 376 -5.95 34.60 7.23
CA LYS A 376 -6.47 34.33 8.58
C LYS A 376 -6.84 32.85 8.77
N GLU A 377 -7.58 32.26 7.83
CA GLU A 377 -7.98 30.86 7.91
C GLU A 377 -6.76 29.94 7.87
N LYS A 378 -5.78 30.21 7.02
CA LYS A 378 -4.51 29.47 6.95
C LYS A 378 -3.70 29.57 8.23
N ALA A 379 -3.62 30.75 8.85
CA ALA A 379 -2.93 30.94 10.12
C ALA A 379 -3.59 30.11 11.24
N VAL A 380 -4.93 30.10 11.29
CA VAL A 380 -5.71 29.26 12.21
C VAL A 380 -5.43 27.77 11.95
N LEU A 381 -5.48 27.32 10.70
CA LEU A 381 -5.24 25.93 10.35
C LEU A 381 -3.81 25.48 10.67
N LYS A 382 -2.80 26.32 10.46
CA LYS A 382 -1.41 26.04 10.87
C LYS A 382 -1.31 25.88 12.40
N SER A 383 -1.94 26.77 13.16
CA SER A 383 -1.96 26.68 14.63
C SER A 383 -2.69 25.42 15.13
N LEU A 384 -3.83 25.08 14.51
CA LEU A 384 -4.57 23.85 14.79
C LEU A 384 -3.71 22.61 14.53
N ASN A 385 -2.92 22.62 13.46
CA ASN A 385 -2.05 21.50 13.14
C ASN A 385 -0.96 21.31 14.20
N LEU A 386 -0.29 22.38 14.63
CA LEU A 386 0.70 22.34 15.71
C LEU A 386 0.12 21.78 17.01
N ILE A 387 -1.11 22.17 17.36
CA ILE A 387 -1.83 21.64 18.53
C ILE A 387 -2.09 20.13 18.36
N LYS A 388 -2.60 19.72 17.19
CA LYS A 388 -2.89 18.30 16.89
C LYS A 388 -1.62 17.43 16.84
N GLU A 389 -0.50 17.96 16.38
CA GLU A 389 0.80 17.28 16.40
C GLU A 389 1.33 17.07 17.82
N LYS A 390 1.17 18.11 18.68
CA LYS A 390 1.68 18.06 20.06
C LYS A 390 0.80 17.27 21.02
N PHE A 391 -0.53 17.37 20.87
CA PHE A 391 -1.51 16.84 21.83
C PHE A 391 -2.40 15.73 21.27
N GLY A 392 -2.16 15.31 20.02
CA GLY A 392 -2.94 14.28 19.34
C GLY A 392 -4.05 14.86 18.45
N LYS A 393 -4.46 14.05 17.45
CA LYS A 393 -5.38 14.47 16.39
C LYS A 393 -6.78 14.86 16.87
N ASN A 394 -7.19 14.38 18.06
CA ASN A 394 -8.50 14.64 18.67
C ASN A 394 -8.46 15.73 19.75
N SER A 395 -7.30 16.39 19.97
CA SER A 395 -7.15 17.42 21.00
C SER A 395 -7.98 18.68 20.74
N ILE A 396 -8.29 18.95 19.46
CA ILE A 396 -9.16 20.04 19.04
C ILE A 396 -10.00 19.59 17.84
N LEU A 397 -11.29 19.80 17.92
CA LEU A 397 -12.27 19.32 16.94
C LEU A 397 -13.16 20.48 16.46
N ARG A 398 -13.70 20.38 15.26
CA ARG A 398 -14.80 21.24 14.82
C ARG A 398 -16.10 20.74 15.40
N ALA A 399 -17.11 21.60 15.57
CA ALA A 399 -18.44 21.19 16.05
C ALA A 399 -19.07 20.07 15.19
N ILE A 400 -18.82 20.06 13.88
CA ILE A 400 -19.28 19.02 12.98
C ILE A 400 -18.73 17.63 13.34
N ASP A 401 -17.50 17.54 13.89
CA ASP A 401 -16.86 16.29 14.30
C ASP A 401 -17.53 15.65 15.53
N LEU A 402 -18.46 16.36 16.18
CA LEU A 402 -19.21 15.91 17.37
C LEU A 402 -20.60 15.39 17.02
N LEU A 403 -21.03 15.47 15.75
CA LEU A 403 -22.32 14.95 15.32
C LEU A 403 -22.33 13.42 15.36
N PRO A 404 -23.48 12.77 15.58
CA PRO A 404 -23.60 11.31 15.66
C PRO A 404 -23.13 10.58 14.40
N GLU A 405 -23.24 11.22 13.24
CA GLU A 405 -22.84 10.69 11.95
C GLU A 405 -21.35 10.87 11.64
N ALA A 406 -20.68 11.72 12.43
CA ALA A 406 -19.25 12.00 12.24
C ALA A 406 -18.37 10.76 12.52
N THR A 407 -17.34 10.58 11.71
CA THR A 407 -16.40 9.44 11.82
C THR A 407 -14.98 9.88 12.13
N GLY A 408 -14.73 11.18 12.13
CA GLY A 408 -13.39 11.79 12.22
C GLY A 408 -12.62 11.38 13.45
N GLN A 409 -13.26 11.37 14.62
CA GLN A 409 -12.63 11.00 15.88
C GLN A 409 -12.14 9.55 15.88
N ASP A 410 -12.97 8.61 15.38
CA ASP A 410 -12.60 7.21 15.29
C ASP A 410 -11.56 6.95 14.19
N ARG A 411 -11.66 7.70 13.08
CA ARG A 411 -10.67 7.65 12.01
C ARG A 411 -9.29 8.14 12.47
N ASN A 412 -9.22 9.13 13.35
CA ASN A 412 -7.99 9.66 13.89
C ASN A 412 -7.24 8.66 14.79
N LYS A 413 -7.94 7.68 15.39
CA LYS A 413 -7.38 6.56 16.16
C LYS A 413 -6.88 5.41 15.28
N LYS A 414 -6.92 5.56 13.94
CA LYS A 414 -6.57 4.51 13.00
C LYS A 414 -5.36 4.90 12.15
N ILE A 415 -4.55 3.90 11.80
CA ILE A 415 -3.47 3.99 10.82
C ILE A 415 -3.84 3.03 9.68
N GLY A 416 -3.89 3.53 8.44
CA GLY A 416 -4.29 2.71 7.28
C GLY A 416 -5.71 2.12 7.38
N GLY A 417 -6.61 2.73 8.20
CA GLY A 417 -7.98 2.25 8.43
C GLY A 417 -8.12 1.19 9.52
N HIS A 418 -7.04 0.85 10.24
CA HIS A 418 -6.99 -0.13 11.33
C HIS A 418 -6.57 0.52 12.65
N LYS A 419 -6.91 -0.08 13.79
CA LYS A 419 -6.56 0.48 15.12
C LYS A 419 -5.06 0.72 15.23
N SER A 420 -4.66 1.89 15.74
CA SER A 420 -3.25 2.21 15.98
C SER A 420 -2.62 1.32 17.05
N GLY A 421 -3.39 0.95 18.07
CA GLY A 421 -2.91 0.17 19.22
C GLY A 421 -2.51 1.06 20.40
N GLU A 422 -2.87 2.34 20.35
CA GLU A 422 -2.76 3.30 21.46
C GLU A 422 -3.95 3.19 22.40
#